data_b4276a6f41d423e00d2bfc0c21819325
#
_entry.id   b4276a6f41d423e00d2bfc0c21819325
#
_cell.length_a   1.000
_cell.length_b   1.000
_cell.length_c   1.000
_cell.angle_alpha   90.00
_cell.angle_beta   90.00
_cell.angle_gamma   90.00
#
_symmetry.space_group_name_H-M   'P 1'
#
loop_
_entity.id
_entity.type
_entity.pdbx_description
1 polymer ?
#
loop_
_entity_poly.entity_id
_entity_poly.type
_entity_poly.pdbx_seq_one_letter_code
_entity_poly.pdbx_strand_id
1 'polypeptide(L)'
;MRSSYLTKDVELLLKDITGLVEPQSTEERERLIQSGRHYCEMLPIEYVPTEEYMRTYKDSLIKFSKPVALAIGRLCDKIIEKRGEDVVLVSLARAGIPIGVLMKRYFMMKYKLEVPHYSISIIRGKGIDDNAMKYLLERYDAKQLLFVDGWIGKGAILNELKKDIKEYEGVSADIAVVADPANVTELCGTHEDILIPSSCLNCTVSGLVSRTFLRDDIIKENDFHGAVYYEELENSDLSYEFIEAIEKEFQMDNGEDNQILLGSGMEEVEGLAKKYGITDINLIKPGIGETTRVLLRRVPWIVLIDKRYKDDPQMEHIVRLASEKEVDIEYCDLTNYKCCGIIKKLADT
;
A
#
# COMPACT_ATOMS: atom_id res chain seq x y z
N MET A 1 -4.55 13.47 14.67
CA MET A 1 -5.04 13.99 13.38
C MET A 1 -6.49 13.55 13.16
N ARG A 2 -7.31 14.34 12.42
CA ARG A 2 -8.66 13.91 11.99
C ARG A 2 -8.57 12.84 10.89
N SER A 3 -9.50 11.89 10.92
CA SER A 3 -9.73 10.91 9.87
C SER A 3 -11.14 10.33 10.01
N SER A 4 -11.62 9.60 9.04
CA SER A 4 -12.90 8.87 9.18
C SER A 4 -12.75 7.57 9.99
N TYR A 5 -11.53 7.14 10.32
CA TYR A 5 -11.33 6.02 11.23
C TYR A 5 -11.66 6.36 12.67
N LEU A 6 -12.25 5.41 13.38
CA LEU A 6 -12.48 5.53 14.82
C LEU A 6 -11.15 5.41 15.58
N THR A 7 -10.96 6.21 16.61
CA THR A 7 -9.74 6.18 17.45
C THR A 7 -9.48 4.79 18.07
N LYS A 8 -10.53 4.02 18.34
CA LYS A 8 -10.38 2.64 18.82
C LYS A 8 -9.77 1.68 17.78
N ASP A 9 -9.88 2.00 16.48
CA ASP A 9 -9.32 1.18 15.40
C ASP A 9 -7.88 1.57 15.08
N VAL A 10 -7.56 2.87 15.10
CA VAL A 10 -6.20 3.38 14.85
C VAL A 10 -6.01 4.78 15.39
N GLU A 11 -4.82 5.07 15.92
CA GLU A 11 -4.37 6.43 16.25
C GLU A 11 -3.35 6.90 15.22
N LEU A 12 -3.65 8.02 14.54
CA LEU A 12 -2.77 8.59 13.51
C LEU A 12 -1.79 9.58 14.14
N LEU A 13 -0.51 9.22 14.19
CA LEU A 13 0.58 10.08 14.61
C LEU A 13 1.03 10.94 13.41
N LEU A 14 0.16 11.85 13.02
CA LEU A 14 0.33 12.78 11.90
C LEU A 14 -0.13 14.17 12.34
N LYS A 15 0.54 15.21 11.85
CA LYS A 15 0.08 16.60 12.02
C LYS A 15 -1.05 16.90 11.05
N ASP A 16 -2.18 17.39 11.55
CA ASP A 16 -3.26 17.88 10.70
C ASP A 16 -2.84 19.22 10.06
N ILE A 17 -2.67 19.21 8.74
CA ILE A 17 -2.31 20.40 7.94
C ILE A 17 -3.45 20.83 7.01
N THR A 18 -4.69 20.44 7.32
CA THR A 18 -5.87 20.81 6.54
C THR A 18 -6.00 22.33 6.48
N GLY A 19 -6.12 22.87 5.26
CA GLY A 19 -6.20 24.31 5.03
C GLY A 19 -4.85 25.06 5.08
N LEU A 20 -3.73 24.39 5.38
CA LEU A 20 -2.41 25.03 5.42
C LEU A 20 -1.64 24.93 4.09
N VAL A 21 -2.05 24.03 3.22
CA VAL A 21 -1.36 23.75 1.94
C VAL A 21 -2.41 23.64 0.84
N GLU A 22 -2.26 24.44 -0.20
CA GLU A 22 -3.11 24.36 -1.39
C GLU A 22 -2.72 23.13 -2.22
N PRO A 23 -3.68 22.23 -2.53
CA PRO A 23 -3.45 21.12 -3.44
C PRO A 23 -3.15 21.60 -4.87
N GLN A 24 -2.31 20.85 -5.57
CA GLN A 24 -1.84 21.22 -6.91
C GLN A 24 -2.32 20.22 -7.97
N SER A 25 -2.53 20.72 -9.21
CA SER A 25 -2.85 19.89 -10.35
C SER A 25 -1.72 18.90 -10.68
N THR A 26 -2.03 17.91 -11.48
CA THR A 26 -1.05 16.91 -11.92
C THR A 26 0.06 17.57 -12.74
N GLU A 27 -0.28 18.51 -13.64
CA GLU A 27 0.67 19.21 -14.48
C GLU A 27 1.61 20.10 -13.65
N GLU A 28 1.07 20.85 -12.70
CA GLU A 28 1.88 21.73 -11.85
C GLU A 28 2.83 20.91 -10.96
N ARG A 29 2.35 19.81 -10.39
CA ARG A 29 3.19 18.91 -9.60
C ARG A 29 4.31 18.27 -10.43
N GLU A 30 4.01 17.83 -11.64
CA GLU A 30 5.00 17.25 -12.55
C GLU A 30 6.09 18.28 -12.87
N ARG A 31 5.70 19.53 -13.21
CA ARG A 31 6.63 20.63 -13.43
C ARG A 31 7.56 20.89 -12.22
N LEU A 32 6.99 20.89 -11.01
CA LEU A 32 7.76 21.13 -9.79
C LEU A 32 8.71 19.96 -9.46
N ILE A 33 8.30 18.72 -9.71
CA ILE A 33 9.16 17.53 -9.55
C ILE A 33 10.34 17.60 -10.52
N GLN A 34 10.12 17.96 -11.77
CA GLN A 34 11.17 18.14 -12.77
C GLN A 34 12.12 19.28 -12.40
N SER A 35 11.64 20.30 -11.69
CA SER A 35 12.49 21.37 -11.14
C SER A 35 13.26 21.00 -9.86
N GLY A 36 13.16 19.72 -9.41
CA GLY A 36 13.89 19.20 -8.25
C GLY A 36 13.14 19.25 -6.92
N ARG A 37 11.86 19.67 -6.91
CA ARG A 37 11.05 19.64 -5.68
C ARG A 37 10.64 18.21 -5.34
N HIS A 38 10.79 17.83 -4.07
CA HIS A 38 10.40 16.49 -3.65
C HIS A 38 8.88 16.32 -3.62
N TYR A 39 8.38 15.13 -4.00
CA TYR A 39 6.94 14.86 -4.10
C TYR A 39 6.17 15.01 -2.79
N CYS A 40 6.83 14.85 -1.63
CA CYS A 40 6.22 15.00 -0.31
C CYS A 40 6.00 16.47 0.10
N GLU A 41 6.58 17.42 -0.61
CA GLU A 41 6.40 18.85 -0.35
C GLU A 41 5.14 19.44 -1.01
N MET A 42 4.36 18.59 -1.68
CA MET A 42 3.20 18.94 -2.46
C MET A 42 2.05 17.96 -2.24
N LEU A 43 0.82 18.44 -2.31
CA LEU A 43 -0.37 17.60 -2.24
C LEU A 43 -1.09 17.55 -3.60
N PRO A 44 -1.53 16.37 -4.04
CA PRO A 44 -2.41 16.28 -5.20
C PRO A 44 -3.81 16.79 -4.84
N ILE A 45 -4.52 17.31 -5.83
CA ILE A 45 -5.97 17.41 -5.75
C ILE A 45 -6.52 15.99 -5.73
N GLU A 46 -7.32 15.67 -4.72
CA GLU A 46 -8.07 14.40 -4.67
C GLU A 46 -9.50 14.67 -5.16
N TYR A 47 -10.07 13.74 -5.89
CA TYR A 47 -11.38 13.87 -6.51
C TYR A 47 -12.29 12.74 -6.04
N VAL A 48 -13.60 12.98 -6.11
CA VAL A 48 -14.59 11.91 -6.03
C VAL A 48 -14.24 10.84 -7.09
N PRO A 49 -14.17 9.55 -6.73
CA PRO A 49 -13.86 8.51 -7.70
C PRO A 49 -14.87 8.49 -8.84
N THR A 50 -14.38 8.38 -10.07
CA THR A 50 -15.24 8.25 -11.25
C THR A 50 -15.98 6.91 -11.26
N GLU A 51 -17.01 6.78 -12.12
CA GLU A 51 -17.75 5.52 -12.27
C GLU A 51 -16.85 4.35 -12.67
N GLU A 52 -15.81 4.59 -13.48
CA GLU A 52 -14.81 3.58 -13.88
C GLU A 52 -14.03 3.06 -12.65
N TYR A 53 -13.57 3.96 -11.78
CA TYR A 53 -12.87 3.60 -10.55
C TYR A 53 -13.80 2.84 -9.59
N MET A 54 -15.03 3.33 -9.42
CA MET A 54 -16.02 2.71 -8.55
C MET A 54 -16.40 1.31 -9.02
N ARG A 55 -16.57 1.11 -10.33
CA ARG A 55 -16.83 -0.20 -10.92
C ARG A 55 -15.68 -1.16 -10.63
N THR A 56 -14.44 -0.72 -10.92
CA THR A 56 -13.24 -1.53 -10.68
C THR A 56 -13.09 -1.88 -9.20
N TYR A 57 -13.33 -0.93 -8.30
CA TYR A 57 -13.29 -1.16 -6.86
C TYR A 57 -14.34 -2.16 -6.40
N LYS A 58 -15.60 -2.00 -6.80
CA LYS A 58 -16.69 -2.90 -6.40
C LYS A 58 -16.50 -4.32 -6.94
N ASP A 59 -16.13 -4.47 -8.21
CA ASP A 59 -15.81 -5.77 -8.80
C ASP A 59 -14.65 -6.43 -8.05
N SER A 60 -13.63 -5.66 -7.72
CA SER A 60 -12.48 -6.13 -6.95
C SER A 60 -12.87 -6.54 -5.53
N LEU A 61 -13.72 -5.77 -4.87
CA LEU A 61 -14.18 -6.07 -3.51
C LEU A 61 -14.93 -7.40 -3.47
N ILE A 62 -15.80 -7.65 -4.44
CA ILE A 62 -16.53 -8.92 -4.56
C ILE A 62 -15.56 -10.09 -4.79
N LYS A 63 -14.58 -9.93 -5.70
CA LYS A 63 -13.67 -11.02 -6.10
C LYS A 63 -12.60 -11.33 -5.04
N PHE A 64 -12.11 -10.31 -4.34
CA PHE A 64 -10.91 -10.41 -3.52
C PHE A 64 -11.13 -10.28 -2.01
N SER A 65 -12.35 -9.99 -1.51
CA SER A 65 -12.58 -9.91 -0.06
C SER A 65 -12.18 -11.19 0.67
N LYS A 66 -12.61 -12.35 0.18
CA LYS A 66 -12.25 -13.64 0.78
C LYS A 66 -10.76 -13.97 0.66
N PRO A 67 -10.10 -13.89 -0.51
CA PRO A 67 -8.64 -14.06 -0.61
C PRO A 67 -7.85 -13.14 0.34
N VAL A 68 -8.23 -11.87 0.44
CA VAL A 68 -7.59 -10.91 1.34
C VAL A 68 -7.85 -11.27 2.81
N ALA A 69 -9.06 -11.67 3.18
CA ALA A 69 -9.40 -12.09 4.53
C ALA A 69 -8.58 -13.31 4.97
N LEU A 70 -8.44 -14.32 4.12
CA LEU A 70 -7.61 -15.50 4.39
C LEU A 70 -6.13 -15.13 4.54
N ALA A 71 -5.63 -14.24 3.69
CA ALA A 71 -4.24 -13.76 3.79
C ALA A 71 -4.01 -12.97 5.09
N ILE A 72 -4.95 -12.10 5.51
CA ILE A 72 -4.88 -11.40 6.80
C ILE A 72 -4.87 -12.40 7.96
N GLY A 73 -5.72 -13.42 7.91
CA GLY A 73 -5.76 -14.44 8.94
C GLY A 73 -4.44 -15.20 9.06
N ARG A 74 -3.88 -15.68 7.94
CA ARG A 74 -2.56 -16.35 7.92
C ARG A 74 -1.45 -15.44 8.44
N LEU A 75 -1.47 -14.17 8.07
CA LEU A 75 -0.50 -13.19 8.54
C LEU A 75 -0.56 -13.04 10.06
N CYS A 76 -1.76 -12.84 10.62
CA CYS A 76 -1.96 -12.72 12.05
C CYS A 76 -1.54 -14.01 12.80
N ASP A 77 -1.87 -15.18 12.24
CA ASP A 77 -1.46 -16.47 12.82
C ASP A 77 0.08 -16.59 12.85
N LYS A 78 0.78 -16.25 11.76
CA LYS A 78 2.26 -16.19 11.71
C LYS A 78 2.85 -15.21 12.73
N ILE A 79 2.21 -14.05 12.93
CA ILE A 79 2.69 -13.06 13.90
C ILE A 79 2.60 -13.62 15.31
N ILE A 80 1.49 -14.24 15.70
CA ILE A 80 1.36 -14.89 17.02
C ILE A 80 2.40 -15.98 17.20
N GLU A 81 2.62 -16.81 16.19
CA GLU A 81 3.62 -17.89 16.25
C GLU A 81 5.04 -17.35 16.42
N LYS A 82 5.42 -16.31 15.65
CA LYS A 82 6.81 -15.81 15.61
C LYS A 82 7.14 -14.78 16.66
N ARG A 83 6.17 -13.94 17.07
CA ARG A 83 6.38 -12.79 17.97
C ARG A 83 5.57 -12.84 19.25
N GLY A 84 4.62 -13.77 19.37
CA GLY A 84 3.71 -13.86 20.53
C GLY A 84 2.61 -12.80 20.49
N GLU A 85 1.99 -12.59 21.66
CA GLU A 85 0.81 -11.71 21.80
C GLU A 85 1.17 -10.24 22.05
N ASP A 86 2.42 -9.96 22.40
CA ASP A 86 2.88 -8.63 22.81
C ASP A 86 3.39 -7.82 21.62
N VAL A 87 2.46 -7.40 20.76
CA VAL A 87 2.74 -6.64 19.53
C VAL A 87 2.00 -5.32 19.49
N VAL A 88 2.62 -4.31 18.89
CA VAL A 88 2.05 -3.00 18.59
C VAL A 88 2.08 -2.81 17.07
N LEU A 89 0.92 -2.67 16.44
CA LEU A 89 0.83 -2.45 15.01
C LEU A 89 1.17 -1.00 14.67
N VAL A 90 2.11 -0.82 13.74
CA VAL A 90 2.58 0.48 13.26
C VAL A 90 2.36 0.55 11.75
N SER A 91 1.19 0.99 11.34
CA SER A 91 0.82 1.09 9.93
C SER A 91 1.53 2.22 9.22
N LEU A 92 2.14 1.93 8.08
CA LEU A 92 2.75 2.93 7.21
C LEU A 92 1.64 3.68 6.44
N ALA A 93 1.55 4.97 6.70
CA ALA A 93 0.51 5.80 6.10
C ALA A 93 0.76 5.96 4.59
N ARG A 94 -0.27 5.76 3.80
CA ARG A 94 -1.66 5.48 4.21
C ARG A 94 -2.12 4.04 3.89
N ALA A 95 -1.45 3.32 2.98
CA ALA A 95 -1.90 2.02 2.48
C ALA A 95 -1.95 0.93 3.58
N GLY A 96 -1.08 1.02 4.59
CA GLY A 96 -1.06 0.12 5.72
C GLY A 96 -2.23 0.30 6.70
N ILE A 97 -2.87 1.49 6.75
CA ILE A 97 -3.89 1.79 7.77
C ILE A 97 -5.06 0.81 7.75
N PRO A 98 -5.78 0.62 6.62
CA PRO A 98 -6.91 -0.31 6.59
C PRO A 98 -6.50 -1.76 6.87
N ILE A 99 -5.27 -2.14 6.54
CA ILE A 99 -4.75 -3.47 6.83
C ILE A 99 -4.49 -3.64 8.34
N GLY A 100 -3.86 -2.67 8.98
CA GLY A 100 -3.67 -2.70 10.43
C GLY A 100 -5.00 -2.76 11.20
N VAL A 101 -6.04 -2.04 10.74
CA VAL A 101 -7.39 -2.13 11.30
C VAL A 101 -7.95 -3.56 11.17
N LEU A 102 -7.84 -4.16 9.99
CA LEU A 102 -8.29 -5.55 9.76
C LEU A 102 -7.51 -6.55 10.62
N MET A 103 -6.19 -6.40 10.73
CA MET A 103 -5.37 -7.25 11.61
C MET A 103 -5.79 -7.12 13.07
N LYS A 104 -6.00 -5.89 13.58
CA LYS A 104 -6.49 -5.64 14.94
C LYS A 104 -7.83 -6.33 15.20
N ARG A 105 -8.76 -6.24 14.25
CA ARG A 105 -10.07 -6.91 14.35
C ARG A 105 -9.94 -8.42 14.29
N TYR A 106 -9.04 -8.96 13.47
CA TYR A 106 -8.77 -10.39 13.42
C TYR A 106 -8.16 -10.90 14.73
N PHE A 107 -7.18 -10.19 15.33
CA PHE A 107 -6.63 -10.54 16.64
C PHE A 107 -7.70 -10.58 17.73
N MET A 108 -8.61 -9.60 17.73
CA MET A 108 -9.74 -9.58 18.66
C MET A 108 -10.70 -10.75 18.39
N MET A 109 -11.03 -11.04 17.13
CA MET A 109 -11.95 -12.13 16.76
C MET A 109 -11.41 -13.49 17.20
N LYS A 110 -10.17 -13.83 16.80
CA LYS A 110 -9.61 -15.18 16.98
C LYS A 110 -8.94 -15.37 18.33
N TYR A 111 -8.13 -14.41 18.76
CA TYR A 111 -7.26 -14.55 19.94
C TYR A 111 -7.78 -13.81 21.18
N LYS A 112 -8.87 -13.03 21.05
CA LYS A 112 -9.40 -12.13 22.09
C LYS A 112 -8.35 -11.12 22.58
N LEU A 113 -7.45 -10.74 21.68
CA LEU A 113 -6.32 -9.87 21.96
C LEU A 113 -6.63 -8.46 21.45
N GLU A 114 -6.55 -7.47 22.36
CA GLU A 114 -6.64 -6.06 22.00
C GLU A 114 -5.25 -5.50 21.74
N VAL A 115 -4.92 -5.36 20.43
CA VAL A 115 -3.60 -4.90 19.99
C VAL A 115 -3.62 -3.38 19.79
N PRO A 116 -2.67 -2.61 20.37
CA PRO A 116 -2.50 -1.20 20.05
C PRO A 116 -2.19 -1.01 18.56
N HIS A 117 -2.79 -0.01 17.94
CA HIS A 117 -2.58 0.27 16.53
C HIS A 117 -2.39 1.76 16.28
N TYR A 118 -1.23 2.08 15.73
CA TYR A 118 -0.83 3.43 15.33
C TYR A 118 -0.57 3.49 13.82
N SER A 119 -0.66 4.69 13.26
CA SER A 119 -0.20 4.95 11.90
C SER A 119 0.81 6.09 11.90
N ILE A 120 1.92 5.88 11.21
CA ILE A 120 3.02 6.84 11.07
C ILE A 120 3.38 7.04 9.61
N SER A 121 4.12 8.12 9.35
CA SER A 121 4.62 8.44 8.03
C SER A 121 5.97 7.77 7.75
N ILE A 122 6.12 7.27 6.52
CA ILE A 122 7.41 6.99 5.89
C ILE A 122 7.43 7.63 4.50
N ILE A 123 8.50 8.32 4.15
CA ILE A 123 8.63 9.04 2.89
C ILE A 123 9.90 8.55 2.19
N ARG A 124 9.74 7.97 1.00
CA ARG A 124 10.88 7.50 0.22
C ARG A 124 11.89 8.62 -0.04
N GLY A 125 13.14 8.42 0.35
CA GLY A 125 14.23 9.39 0.24
C GLY A 125 14.26 10.47 1.32
N LYS A 126 13.33 10.44 2.28
CA LYS A 126 13.28 11.35 3.44
C LYS A 126 13.20 10.62 4.77
N GLY A 127 12.82 9.33 4.74
CA GLY A 127 12.82 8.48 5.91
C GLY A 127 11.47 8.36 6.63
N ILE A 128 11.53 7.69 7.77
CA ILE A 128 10.44 7.50 8.72
C ILE A 128 10.31 8.75 9.61
N ASP A 129 9.13 8.98 10.17
CA ASP A 129 8.88 10.10 11.09
C ASP A 129 9.54 9.85 12.46
N ASP A 130 10.65 10.55 12.73
CA ASP A 130 11.44 10.41 13.95
C ASP A 130 10.64 10.76 15.21
N ASN A 131 9.77 11.79 15.15
CA ASN A 131 8.95 12.17 16.27
C ASN A 131 7.86 11.13 16.58
N ALA A 132 7.32 10.49 15.55
CA ALA A 132 6.39 9.39 15.73
C ALA A 132 7.09 8.14 16.32
N MET A 133 8.30 7.83 15.87
CA MET A 133 9.10 6.76 16.45
C MET A 133 9.46 7.03 17.91
N LYS A 134 9.88 8.24 18.24
CA LYS A 134 10.15 8.66 19.62
C LYS A 134 8.90 8.52 20.49
N TYR A 135 7.75 8.98 20.01
CA TYR A 135 6.47 8.84 20.73
C TYR A 135 6.13 7.38 21.05
N LEU A 136 6.37 6.46 20.10
CA LEU A 136 6.12 5.03 20.29
C LEU A 136 7.11 4.42 21.28
N LEU A 137 8.41 4.71 21.15
CA LEU A 137 9.47 4.15 22.00
C LEU A 137 9.45 4.68 23.45
N GLU A 138 8.80 5.81 23.71
CA GLU A 138 8.51 6.29 25.08
C GLU A 138 7.40 5.46 25.77
N ARG A 139 6.62 4.66 25.03
CA ARG A 139 5.42 3.93 25.52
C ARG A 139 5.52 2.44 25.41
N TYR A 140 6.34 1.94 24.49
CA TYR A 140 6.45 0.52 24.18
C TYR A 140 7.90 0.10 24.04
N ASP A 141 8.17 -1.15 24.37
CA ASP A 141 9.48 -1.73 24.09
C ASP A 141 9.71 -1.82 22.57
N ALA A 142 10.92 -1.55 22.15
CA ALA A 142 11.30 -1.54 20.72
C ALA A 142 10.92 -2.83 19.98
N LYS A 143 11.05 -3.99 20.63
CA LYS A 143 10.71 -5.30 20.07
C LYS A 143 9.22 -5.54 19.85
N GLN A 144 8.33 -4.74 20.48
CA GLN A 144 6.87 -4.87 20.30
C GLN A 144 6.42 -4.25 18.99
N LEU A 145 7.16 -3.26 18.45
CA LEU A 145 6.77 -2.54 17.25
C LEU A 145 6.81 -3.47 16.03
N LEU A 146 5.70 -3.53 15.30
CA LEU A 146 5.56 -4.28 14.06
C LEU A 146 5.00 -3.36 12.97
N PHE A 147 5.81 -3.08 11.96
CA PHE A 147 5.37 -2.27 10.83
C PHE A 147 4.39 -3.03 9.94
N VAL A 148 3.38 -2.31 9.43
CA VAL A 148 2.31 -2.87 8.60
C VAL A 148 2.15 -2.05 7.32
N ASP A 149 2.08 -2.72 6.18
CA ASP A 149 1.69 -2.10 4.90
C ASP A 149 0.71 -3.03 4.14
N GLY A 150 0.19 -2.59 3.02
CA GLY A 150 -0.78 -3.33 2.24
C GLY A 150 -0.15 -4.53 1.51
N TRP A 151 0.80 -4.24 0.65
CA TRP A 151 1.51 -5.24 -0.18
C TRP A 151 2.89 -4.74 -0.55
N ILE A 152 3.74 -5.67 -0.98
CA ILE A 152 5.07 -5.36 -1.52
C ILE A 152 5.07 -5.60 -3.03
N GLY A 153 5.24 -4.52 -3.81
CA GLY A 153 5.42 -4.64 -5.26
C GLY A 153 6.85 -5.06 -5.64
N LYS A 154 7.86 -4.32 -5.17
CA LYS A 154 9.30 -4.61 -5.41
C LYS A 154 10.23 -4.20 -4.27
N GLY A 155 9.68 -3.88 -3.08
CA GLY A 155 10.45 -3.66 -1.86
C GLY A 155 11.00 -2.26 -1.61
N ALA A 156 10.59 -1.23 -2.38
CA ALA A 156 11.14 0.11 -2.23
C ALA A 156 10.92 0.72 -0.82
N ILE A 157 9.72 0.58 -0.26
CA ILE A 157 9.41 1.08 1.10
C ILE A 157 10.11 0.23 2.16
N LEU A 158 10.17 -1.09 1.99
CA LEU A 158 10.92 -1.95 2.90
C LEU A 158 12.41 -1.59 2.94
N ASN A 159 13.01 -1.23 1.81
CA ASN A 159 14.40 -0.79 1.76
C ASN A 159 14.61 0.55 2.49
N GLU A 160 13.67 1.49 2.36
CA GLU A 160 13.71 2.74 3.15
C GLU A 160 13.58 2.43 4.65
N LEU A 161 12.61 1.62 5.03
CA LEU A 161 12.41 1.18 6.41
C LEU A 161 13.68 0.52 6.98
N LYS A 162 14.27 -0.45 6.27
CA LYS A 162 15.50 -1.13 6.68
C LYS A 162 16.69 -0.19 6.86
N LYS A 163 16.73 0.89 6.10
CA LYS A 163 17.77 1.91 6.21
C LYS A 163 17.60 2.73 7.49
N ASP A 164 16.39 3.23 7.74
CA ASP A 164 16.12 4.16 8.82
C ASP A 164 16.07 3.50 10.19
N ILE A 165 15.51 2.28 10.27
CA ILE A 165 15.37 1.54 11.55
C ILE A 165 16.73 1.23 12.20
N LYS A 166 17.84 1.29 11.46
CA LYS A 166 19.19 1.14 12.03
C LYS A 166 19.53 2.17 13.13
N GLU A 167 18.85 3.31 13.13
CA GLU A 167 19.04 4.37 14.12
C GLU A 167 18.26 4.12 15.42
N TYR A 168 17.37 3.11 15.46
CA TYR A 168 16.53 2.78 16.60
C TYR A 168 16.91 1.41 17.19
N GLU A 169 17.71 1.41 18.25
CA GLU A 169 18.19 0.18 18.89
C GLU A 169 17.04 -0.73 19.33
N GLY A 170 17.10 -1.99 18.94
CA GLY A 170 16.13 -3.01 19.29
C GLY A 170 14.84 -3.04 18.47
N VAL A 171 14.62 -2.05 17.58
CA VAL A 171 13.48 -2.06 16.66
C VAL A 171 13.80 -2.97 15.46
N SER A 172 12.87 -3.89 15.14
CA SER A 172 12.98 -4.70 13.93
C SER A 172 12.44 -3.95 12.72
N ALA A 173 13.12 -4.07 11.57
CA ALA A 173 12.61 -3.62 10.27
C ALA A 173 11.65 -4.61 9.61
N ASP A 174 11.14 -5.60 10.36
CA ASP A 174 10.12 -6.52 9.87
C ASP A 174 8.87 -5.75 9.47
N ILE A 175 8.32 -6.11 8.32
CA ILE A 175 7.09 -5.54 7.81
C ILE A 175 6.07 -6.64 7.56
N ALA A 176 4.89 -6.49 8.13
CA ALA A 176 3.74 -7.36 7.94
C ALA A 176 2.90 -6.84 6.77
N VAL A 177 2.65 -7.68 5.77
CA VAL A 177 1.87 -7.33 4.58
C VAL A 177 0.88 -8.43 4.21
N VAL A 178 -0.22 -8.05 3.55
CA VAL A 178 -1.20 -9.04 3.07
C VAL A 178 -0.60 -9.89 1.96
N ALA A 179 0.08 -9.27 0.99
CA ALA A 179 0.65 -9.95 -0.16
C ALA A 179 2.11 -9.50 -0.43
N ASP A 180 2.98 -10.47 -0.68
CA ASP A 180 4.38 -10.25 -1.06
C ASP A 180 4.81 -11.11 -2.26
N PRO A 181 4.33 -10.82 -3.48
CA PRO A 181 4.80 -11.51 -4.67
C PRO A 181 6.27 -11.24 -4.99
N ALA A 182 6.87 -10.22 -4.38
CA ALA A 182 8.31 -9.93 -4.53
C ALA A 182 9.21 -10.89 -3.73
N ASN A 183 8.64 -11.66 -2.79
CA ASN A 183 9.36 -12.59 -1.93
C ASN A 183 10.51 -11.93 -1.14
N VAL A 184 10.20 -10.88 -0.38
CA VAL A 184 11.19 -10.10 0.37
C VAL A 184 10.91 -10.02 1.88
N THR A 185 9.75 -10.52 2.34
CA THR A 185 9.40 -10.64 3.76
C THR A 185 8.79 -11.99 4.10
N GLU A 186 9.11 -12.51 5.28
CA GLU A 186 8.46 -13.72 5.81
C GLU A 186 7.08 -13.43 6.44
N LEU A 187 6.87 -12.19 6.90
CA LEU A 187 5.61 -11.76 7.50
C LEU A 187 4.62 -11.29 6.42
N CYS A 188 4.20 -12.21 5.59
CA CYS A 188 3.12 -11.98 4.62
C CYS A 188 2.01 -13.02 4.77
N GLY A 189 0.80 -12.63 4.38
CA GLY A 189 -0.35 -13.52 4.36
C GLY A 189 -0.31 -14.48 3.18
N THR A 190 0.27 -14.03 2.06
CA THR A 190 0.50 -14.85 0.86
C THR A 190 1.62 -14.27 0.01
N HIS A 191 2.33 -15.13 -0.70
CA HIS A 191 3.22 -14.73 -1.78
C HIS A 191 2.51 -14.68 -3.14
N GLU A 192 1.23 -15.02 -3.19
CA GLU A 192 0.43 -14.89 -4.40
C GLU A 192 0.21 -13.41 -4.76
N ASP A 193 0.33 -13.10 -6.04
CA ASP A 193 -0.04 -11.79 -6.57
C ASP A 193 -1.57 -11.67 -6.59
N ILE A 194 -2.13 -11.03 -5.56
CA ILE A 194 -3.57 -10.77 -5.42
C ILE A 194 -3.84 -9.27 -5.40
N LEU A 195 -5.04 -8.88 -5.86
CA LEU A 195 -5.48 -7.50 -5.75
C LEU A 195 -6.04 -7.24 -4.35
N ILE A 196 -5.51 -6.22 -3.68
CA ILE A 196 -6.13 -5.65 -2.49
C ILE A 196 -7.03 -4.51 -2.97
N PRO A 197 -8.36 -4.58 -2.81
CA PRO A 197 -9.30 -3.64 -3.43
C PRO A 197 -9.05 -2.17 -3.07
N SER A 198 -8.49 -1.89 -1.89
CA SER A 198 -8.08 -0.53 -1.50
C SER A 198 -7.05 0.11 -2.46
N SER A 199 -6.33 -0.69 -3.26
CA SER A 199 -5.39 -0.17 -4.26
C SER A 199 -6.06 0.56 -5.42
N CYS A 200 -7.35 0.29 -5.67
CA CYS A 200 -8.12 0.92 -6.74
C CYS A 200 -8.45 2.39 -6.44
N LEU A 201 -8.53 2.78 -5.16
CA LEU A 201 -8.92 4.11 -4.71
C LEU A 201 -7.79 4.82 -3.94
N ASN A 202 -8.00 6.09 -3.61
CA ASN A 202 -7.04 6.90 -2.85
C ASN A 202 -7.52 7.14 -1.40
N CYS A 203 -7.77 8.42 -1.03
CA CYS A 203 -8.18 8.80 0.32
C CYS A 203 -9.55 8.23 0.69
N THR A 204 -10.44 8.03 -0.28
CA THR A 204 -11.81 7.54 -0.06
C THR A 204 -11.91 6.09 0.45
N VAL A 205 -10.80 5.37 0.57
CA VAL A 205 -10.73 4.01 1.12
C VAL A 205 -9.67 3.90 2.23
N SER A 206 -9.14 5.05 2.65
CA SER A 206 -8.05 5.11 3.63
C SER A 206 -8.22 6.26 4.63
N GLY A 207 -9.44 6.40 5.15
CA GLY A 207 -9.75 7.32 6.24
C GLY A 207 -9.87 8.78 5.82
N LEU A 208 -10.05 9.07 4.53
CA LEU A 208 -10.06 10.42 3.95
C LEU A 208 -8.76 11.20 4.22
N VAL A 209 -7.64 10.47 4.41
CA VAL A 209 -6.34 11.04 4.71
C VAL A 209 -5.50 11.16 3.44
N SER A 210 -4.80 12.28 3.27
CA SER A 210 -3.86 12.47 2.17
C SER A 210 -2.66 11.52 2.29
N ARG A 211 -1.85 11.43 1.25
CA ARG A 211 -0.47 10.96 1.42
C ARG A 211 0.28 11.91 2.36
N THR A 212 1.33 11.41 2.99
CA THR A 212 2.10 12.17 3.97
C THR A 212 2.91 13.30 3.33
N PHE A 213 3.07 14.37 4.07
CA PHE A 213 3.63 15.65 3.65
C PHE A 213 4.76 16.06 4.58
N LEU A 214 5.84 16.58 3.98
CA LEU A 214 7.00 17.11 4.73
C LEU A 214 7.57 18.30 3.98
N ARG A 215 7.47 19.47 4.61
CA ARG A 215 8.07 20.72 4.13
C ARG A 215 8.32 21.65 5.34
N ASP A 216 9.49 22.22 5.45
CA ASP A 216 10.01 22.89 6.64
C ASP A 216 9.22 24.15 7.05
N ASP A 217 8.55 24.82 6.10
CA ASP A 217 7.68 25.97 6.39
C ASP A 217 6.41 25.58 7.16
N ILE A 218 5.91 24.35 6.98
CA ILE A 218 4.70 23.81 7.59
C ILE A 218 4.98 22.85 8.75
N ILE A 219 5.94 21.93 8.57
CA ILE A 219 6.30 20.92 9.56
C ILE A 219 7.54 21.41 10.32
N LYS A 220 7.40 21.57 11.61
CA LYS A 220 8.48 22.03 12.50
C LYS A 220 9.20 20.85 13.13
N GLU A 221 10.34 21.11 13.75
CA GLU A 221 11.26 20.12 14.32
C GLU A 221 10.59 19.10 15.26
N ASN A 222 9.60 19.53 16.04
CA ASN A 222 8.90 18.68 17.01
C ASN A 222 7.51 18.21 16.52
N ASP A 223 7.16 18.50 15.28
CA ASP A 223 5.90 18.04 14.68
C ASP A 223 6.04 16.63 14.10
N PHE A 224 4.95 15.88 14.05
CA PHE A 224 4.83 14.75 13.17
C PHE A 224 4.78 15.20 11.71
N HIS A 225 5.11 14.32 10.77
CA HIS A 225 4.84 14.56 9.36
C HIS A 225 3.36 14.90 9.15
N GLY A 226 3.08 15.74 8.16
CA GLY A 226 1.74 16.25 7.92
C GLY A 226 0.87 15.34 7.07
N ALA A 227 -0.44 15.49 7.24
CA ALA A 227 -1.42 15.02 6.27
C ALA A 227 -2.68 15.90 6.32
N VAL A 228 -3.44 15.89 5.23
CA VAL A 228 -4.72 16.59 5.10
C VAL A 228 -5.87 15.63 5.34
N TYR A 229 -6.92 16.07 5.99
CA TYR A 229 -8.22 15.42 6.04
C TYR A 229 -9.14 16.03 4.99
N TYR A 230 -9.71 15.20 4.11
CA TYR A 230 -10.59 15.64 3.03
C TYR A 230 -12.05 15.55 3.44
N GLU A 231 -12.50 16.52 4.23
CA GLU A 231 -13.88 16.63 4.71
C GLU A 231 -14.89 16.70 3.56
N GLU A 232 -14.52 17.37 2.47
CA GLU A 232 -15.37 17.50 1.27
C GLU A 232 -15.68 16.17 0.56
N LEU A 233 -14.94 15.09 0.89
CA LEU A 233 -15.14 13.77 0.33
C LEU A 233 -15.85 12.78 1.27
N GLU A 234 -16.39 13.24 2.40
CA GLU A 234 -17.06 12.39 3.40
C GLU A 234 -18.19 11.54 2.78
N ASN A 235 -18.96 12.12 1.86
CA ASN A 235 -20.04 11.39 1.17
C ASN A 235 -19.54 10.29 0.21
N SER A 236 -18.25 10.25 -0.04
CA SER A 236 -17.59 9.24 -0.91
C SER A 236 -16.67 8.33 -0.11
N ASP A 237 -16.73 8.36 1.21
CA ASP A 237 -15.90 7.54 2.08
C ASP A 237 -16.35 6.06 2.05
N LEU A 238 -15.44 5.19 1.69
CA LEU A 238 -15.62 3.74 1.58
C LEU A 238 -14.69 2.98 2.53
N SER A 239 -14.04 3.70 3.47
CA SER A 239 -13.04 3.10 4.35
C SER A 239 -13.61 1.95 5.18
N TYR A 240 -14.79 2.14 5.76
CA TYR A 240 -15.46 1.09 6.53
C TYR A 240 -16.18 0.07 5.65
N GLU A 241 -16.70 0.44 4.47
CA GLU A 241 -17.23 -0.53 3.50
C GLU A 241 -16.17 -1.57 3.14
N PHE A 242 -14.93 -1.11 2.86
CA PHE A 242 -13.80 -1.99 2.58
C PHE A 242 -13.47 -2.90 3.77
N ILE A 243 -13.35 -2.34 4.98
CA ILE A 243 -13.03 -3.10 6.19
C ILE A 243 -14.11 -4.15 6.47
N GLU A 244 -15.38 -3.75 6.48
CA GLU A 244 -16.50 -4.64 6.81
C GLU A 244 -16.70 -5.74 5.79
N ALA A 245 -16.46 -5.46 4.49
CA ALA A 245 -16.55 -6.48 3.45
C ALA A 245 -15.52 -7.59 3.63
N ILE A 246 -14.30 -7.26 4.06
CA ILE A 246 -13.24 -8.24 4.32
C ILE A 246 -13.46 -8.92 5.68
N GLU A 247 -13.84 -8.18 6.71
CA GLU A 247 -14.11 -8.72 8.05
C GLU A 247 -15.20 -9.80 8.03
N LYS A 248 -16.23 -9.66 7.20
CA LYS A 248 -17.29 -10.68 7.00
C LYS A 248 -16.77 -12.02 6.49
N GLU A 249 -15.62 -12.02 5.83
CA GLU A 249 -14.97 -13.21 5.27
C GLU A 249 -13.94 -13.85 6.22
N PHE A 250 -13.73 -13.30 7.43
CA PHE A 250 -12.80 -13.86 8.40
C PHE A 250 -13.19 -15.27 8.84
N GLN A 251 -12.18 -16.13 8.93
CA GLN A 251 -12.31 -17.53 9.32
C GLN A 251 -11.34 -17.86 10.45
N MET A 252 -11.68 -18.89 11.25
CA MET A 252 -10.80 -19.38 12.32
C MET A 252 -9.66 -20.23 11.77
N ASP A 253 -9.88 -20.92 10.65
CA ASP A 253 -8.90 -21.68 9.89
C ASP A 253 -8.72 -21.05 8.51
N ASN A 254 -7.50 -20.58 8.23
CA ASN A 254 -7.18 -19.87 7.00
C ASN A 254 -6.43 -20.75 5.99
N GLY A 255 -6.18 -22.01 6.31
CA GLY A 255 -5.35 -22.90 5.52
C GLY A 255 -3.89 -22.42 5.41
N GLU A 256 -3.11 -23.12 4.64
CA GLU A 256 -1.72 -22.79 4.37
C GLU A 256 -1.57 -21.98 3.07
N ASP A 257 -0.50 -21.20 2.98
CA ASP A 257 -0.05 -20.60 1.73
C ASP A 257 0.88 -21.59 1.02
N ASN A 258 0.35 -22.28 0.02
CA ASN A 258 1.09 -23.31 -0.72
C ASN A 258 1.85 -22.73 -1.93
N GLN A 259 2.12 -21.44 -1.97
CA GLN A 259 2.84 -20.82 -3.08
C GLN A 259 4.30 -21.32 -3.12
N ILE A 260 4.73 -21.74 -4.29
CA ILE A 260 6.14 -22.09 -4.55
C ILE A 260 6.89 -20.79 -4.84
N LEU A 261 7.86 -20.46 -4.00
CA LEU A 261 8.70 -19.29 -4.18
C LEU A 261 9.74 -19.56 -5.28
N LEU A 262 9.73 -18.78 -6.33
CA LEU A 262 10.57 -18.98 -7.52
C LEU A 262 11.64 -17.88 -7.71
N GLY A 263 12.13 -17.30 -6.64
CA GLY A 263 13.18 -16.27 -6.68
C GLY A 263 12.70 -14.89 -6.26
N SER A 264 13.49 -13.87 -6.54
CA SER A 264 13.23 -12.49 -6.15
C SER A 264 12.41 -11.76 -7.22
N GLY A 265 11.33 -11.09 -6.78
CA GLY A 265 10.57 -10.21 -7.68
C GLY A 265 11.40 -9.05 -8.25
N MET A 266 12.44 -8.60 -7.54
CA MET A 266 13.34 -7.56 -8.04
C MET A 266 14.17 -8.07 -9.24
N GLU A 267 14.70 -9.30 -9.17
CA GLU A 267 15.44 -9.91 -10.30
C GLU A 267 14.55 -10.04 -11.54
N GLU A 268 13.29 -10.41 -11.36
CA GLU A 268 12.33 -10.44 -12.46
C GLU A 268 12.09 -9.05 -13.06
N VAL A 269 11.91 -8.02 -12.23
CA VAL A 269 11.74 -6.62 -12.68
C VAL A 269 12.99 -6.12 -13.42
N GLU A 270 14.20 -6.45 -12.98
CA GLU A 270 15.44 -6.14 -13.67
C GLU A 270 15.56 -6.88 -15.02
N GLY A 271 15.11 -8.13 -15.08
CA GLY A 271 15.01 -8.89 -16.30
C GLY A 271 14.06 -8.24 -17.32
N LEU A 272 12.88 -7.78 -16.86
CA LEU A 272 11.94 -7.02 -17.69
C LEU A 272 12.55 -5.70 -18.16
N ALA A 273 13.21 -4.96 -17.26
CA ALA A 273 13.89 -3.71 -17.63
C ALA A 273 14.88 -3.92 -18.78
N LYS A 274 15.69 -4.96 -18.69
CA LYS A 274 16.66 -5.34 -19.74
C LYS A 274 15.97 -5.77 -21.04
N LYS A 275 14.91 -6.60 -20.95
CA LYS A 275 14.16 -7.09 -22.13
C LYS A 275 13.52 -5.94 -22.91
N TYR A 276 12.95 -4.95 -22.22
CA TYR A 276 12.22 -3.84 -22.84
C TYR A 276 13.06 -2.56 -23.00
N GLY A 277 14.36 -2.58 -22.67
CA GLY A 277 15.27 -1.43 -22.81
C GLY A 277 14.93 -0.28 -21.87
N ILE A 278 14.38 -0.57 -20.70
CA ILE A 278 13.93 0.42 -19.71
C ILE A 278 15.09 0.75 -18.78
N THR A 279 15.52 2.01 -18.75
CA THR A 279 16.61 2.48 -17.89
C THR A 279 16.13 2.90 -16.50
N ASP A 280 14.90 3.42 -16.39
CA ASP A 280 14.28 3.75 -15.10
C ASP A 280 13.36 2.61 -14.64
N ILE A 281 13.84 1.80 -13.71
CA ILE A 281 13.10 0.67 -13.13
C ILE A 281 11.79 1.10 -12.43
N ASN A 282 11.62 2.39 -12.13
CA ASN A 282 10.39 2.90 -11.54
C ASN A 282 9.22 2.94 -12.53
N LEU A 283 9.48 2.86 -13.83
CA LEU A 283 8.45 2.74 -14.86
C LEU A 283 7.81 1.36 -14.89
N ILE A 284 8.47 0.34 -14.35
CA ILE A 284 7.97 -1.04 -14.26
C ILE A 284 7.19 -1.20 -12.96
N LYS A 285 5.92 -1.60 -13.07
CA LYS A 285 4.96 -1.70 -11.99
C LYS A 285 4.38 -3.11 -11.92
N PRO A 286 5.09 -4.03 -11.23
CA PRO A 286 4.71 -5.43 -11.19
C PRO A 286 3.54 -5.67 -10.24
N GLY A 287 2.76 -6.69 -10.54
CA GLY A 287 1.63 -7.18 -9.76
C GLY A 287 0.29 -6.53 -10.13
N ILE A 288 -0.80 -7.21 -9.77
CA ILE A 288 -2.17 -6.81 -10.12
C ILE A 288 -2.49 -5.42 -9.58
N GLY A 289 -2.17 -5.15 -8.31
CA GLY A 289 -2.45 -3.87 -7.67
C GLY A 289 -1.74 -2.70 -8.33
N GLU A 290 -0.45 -2.84 -8.61
CA GLU A 290 0.33 -1.78 -9.27
C GLU A 290 -0.08 -1.60 -10.73
N THR A 291 -0.35 -2.68 -11.48
CA THR A 291 -0.85 -2.62 -12.86
C THR A 291 -2.21 -1.92 -12.94
N THR A 292 -3.14 -2.24 -12.03
CA THR A 292 -4.43 -1.56 -11.91
C THR A 292 -4.22 -0.04 -11.71
N ARG A 293 -3.30 0.35 -10.83
CA ARG A 293 -2.98 1.77 -10.58
C ARG A 293 -2.35 2.46 -11.79
N VAL A 294 -1.53 1.76 -12.57
CA VAL A 294 -1.00 2.30 -13.83
C VAL A 294 -2.13 2.60 -14.80
N LEU A 295 -3.01 1.64 -15.02
CA LEU A 295 -4.14 1.79 -15.93
C LEU A 295 -5.12 2.89 -15.49
N LEU A 296 -5.35 3.04 -14.19
CA LEU A 296 -6.25 4.07 -13.67
C LEU A 296 -5.64 5.48 -13.65
N ARG A 297 -4.31 5.62 -13.37
CA ARG A 297 -3.74 6.91 -12.92
C ARG A 297 -2.51 7.39 -13.67
N ARG A 298 -2.00 6.60 -14.60
CA ARG A 298 -0.75 6.93 -15.32
C ARG A 298 -0.99 6.88 -16.82
N VAL A 299 0.05 7.16 -17.58
CA VAL A 299 0.06 6.92 -19.03
C VAL A 299 0.73 5.56 -19.26
N PRO A 300 -0.04 4.48 -19.45
CA PRO A 300 0.51 3.16 -19.68
C PRO A 300 1.16 3.08 -21.06
N TRP A 301 2.23 2.28 -21.15
CA TRP A 301 2.82 1.91 -22.43
C TRP A 301 2.34 0.53 -22.87
N ILE A 302 2.50 -0.48 -22.02
CA ILE A 302 2.12 -1.87 -22.29
C ILE A 302 1.76 -2.55 -20.97
N VAL A 303 0.89 -3.54 -21.06
CA VAL A 303 0.59 -4.47 -19.96
C VAL A 303 1.10 -5.85 -20.31
N LEU A 304 1.90 -6.42 -19.44
CA LEU A 304 2.34 -7.81 -19.52
C LEU A 304 1.41 -8.67 -18.66
N ILE A 305 0.94 -9.79 -19.18
CA ILE A 305 0.16 -10.78 -18.42
C ILE A 305 0.85 -12.14 -18.58
N ASP A 306 1.05 -12.84 -17.46
CA ASP A 306 1.57 -14.20 -17.52
C ASP A 306 0.60 -15.12 -18.27
N LYS A 307 1.10 -15.93 -19.18
CA LYS A 307 0.32 -16.83 -20.04
C LYS A 307 -0.60 -17.77 -19.26
N ARG A 308 -0.19 -18.14 -18.02
CA ARG A 308 -0.98 -19.02 -17.13
C ARG A 308 -2.30 -18.37 -16.70
N TYR A 309 -2.34 -17.03 -16.68
CA TYR A 309 -3.47 -16.23 -16.18
C TYR A 309 -4.22 -15.49 -17.30
N LYS A 310 -4.01 -15.90 -18.57
CA LYS A 310 -4.66 -15.26 -19.75
C LYS A 310 -6.19 -15.19 -19.64
N ASP A 311 -6.79 -16.27 -19.17
CA ASP A 311 -8.25 -16.40 -19.04
C ASP A 311 -8.70 -16.42 -17.57
N ASP A 312 -7.83 -15.99 -16.64
CA ASP A 312 -8.15 -15.96 -15.21
C ASP A 312 -9.13 -14.80 -14.92
N PRO A 313 -10.27 -15.09 -14.24
CA PRO A 313 -11.22 -14.05 -13.82
C PRO A 313 -10.58 -12.90 -13.02
N GLN A 314 -9.46 -13.13 -12.35
CA GLN A 314 -8.74 -12.10 -11.63
C GLN A 314 -8.11 -11.05 -12.56
N MET A 315 -7.84 -11.39 -13.83
CA MET A 315 -7.29 -10.47 -14.83
C MET A 315 -8.35 -9.70 -15.62
N GLU A 316 -9.63 -10.04 -15.49
CA GLU A 316 -10.72 -9.46 -16.27
C GLU A 316 -10.73 -7.91 -16.23
N HIS A 317 -10.55 -7.31 -15.04
CA HIS A 317 -10.52 -5.86 -14.91
C HIS A 317 -9.26 -5.24 -15.54
N ILE A 318 -8.12 -5.93 -15.53
CA ILE A 318 -6.88 -5.49 -16.20
C ILE A 318 -7.09 -5.46 -17.71
N VAL A 319 -7.64 -6.54 -18.27
CA VAL A 319 -7.91 -6.63 -19.70
C VAL A 319 -8.93 -5.57 -20.16
N ARG A 320 -10.00 -5.36 -19.37
CA ARG A 320 -10.99 -4.32 -19.62
C ARG A 320 -10.37 -2.93 -19.61
N LEU A 321 -9.64 -2.56 -18.54
CA LEU A 321 -9.01 -1.26 -18.41
C LEU A 321 -7.96 -1.01 -19.50
N ALA A 322 -7.19 -2.02 -19.90
CA ALA A 322 -6.23 -1.91 -20.98
C ALA A 322 -6.95 -1.65 -22.32
N SER A 323 -8.06 -2.35 -22.59
CA SER A 323 -8.88 -2.12 -23.79
C SER A 323 -9.51 -0.72 -23.80
N GLU A 324 -10.08 -0.24 -22.69
CA GLU A 324 -10.66 1.09 -22.56
C GLU A 324 -9.62 2.22 -22.77
N LYS A 325 -8.35 1.95 -22.47
CA LYS A 325 -7.21 2.89 -22.63
C LYS A 325 -6.42 2.68 -23.93
N GLU A 326 -6.85 1.76 -24.78
CA GLU A 326 -6.14 1.39 -26.03
C GLU A 326 -4.67 1.00 -25.79
N VAL A 327 -4.43 0.24 -24.70
CA VAL A 327 -3.10 -0.23 -24.29
C VAL A 327 -2.90 -1.66 -24.73
N ASP A 328 -1.78 -1.95 -25.38
CA ASP A 328 -1.41 -3.29 -25.80
C ASP A 328 -1.19 -4.23 -24.62
N ILE A 329 -1.64 -5.48 -24.77
CA ILE A 329 -1.38 -6.56 -23.83
C ILE A 329 -0.44 -7.57 -24.49
N GLU A 330 0.70 -7.85 -23.84
CA GLU A 330 1.60 -8.93 -24.24
C GLU A 330 1.47 -10.09 -23.23
N TYR A 331 1.17 -11.28 -23.74
CA TYR A 331 1.19 -12.50 -22.94
C TYR A 331 2.58 -13.12 -22.97
N CYS A 332 3.26 -13.13 -21.82
CA CYS A 332 4.64 -13.60 -21.68
C CYS A 332 4.77 -14.55 -20.49
N ASP A 333 5.96 -15.05 -20.26
CA ASP A 333 6.26 -15.86 -19.08
C ASP A 333 6.73 -14.91 -17.96
N LEU A 334 5.98 -14.84 -16.85
CA LEU A 334 6.36 -14.17 -15.62
C LEU A 334 6.57 -15.24 -14.53
N THR A 335 7.37 -14.92 -13.53
CA THR A 335 7.73 -15.87 -12.47
C THR A 335 6.89 -15.62 -11.21
N ASN A 336 6.99 -14.44 -10.66
CA ASN A 336 6.38 -14.07 -9.37
C ASN A 336 5.07 -13.31 -9.53
N TYR A 337 4.89 -12.61 -10.65
CA TYR A 337 3.75 -11.74 -10.86
C TYR A 337 2.78 -12.32 -11.88
N LYS A 338 1.48 -12.10 -11.67
CA LYS A 338 0.44 -12.44 -12.64
C LYS A 338 0.40 -11.45 -13.80
N CYS A 339 0.74 -10.19 -13.53
CA CYS A 339 0.85 -9.16 -14.56
C CYS A 339 1.84 -8.07 -14.15
N CYS A 340 2.18 -7.20 -15.11
CA CYS A 340 3.04 -6.06 -14.90
C CYS A 340 2.65 -4.92 -15.84
N GLY A 341 2.34 -3.75 -15.28
CA GLY A 341 2.12 -2.53 -16.05
C GLY A 341 3.42 -1.77 -16.27
N ILE A 342 3.69 -1.35 -17.49
CA ILE A 342 4.84 -0.49 -17.82
C ILE A 342 4.33 0.89 -18.20
N ILE A 343 4.87 1.93 -17.55
CA ILE A 343 4.53 3.33 -17.79
C ILE A 343 5.31 3.81 -19.01
N LYS A 344 4.63 4.57 -19.87
CA LYS A 344 5.26 5.20 -21.04
C LYS A 344 6.29 6.23 -20.59
N LYS A 345 7.53 6.11 -21.07
CA LYS A 345 8.53 7.17 -20.94
C LYS A 345 8.02 8.34 -21.80
N LEU A 346 7.63 9.41 -21.16
CA LEU A 346 7.41 10.68 -21.85
C LEU A 346 8.79 11.17 -22.26
N ALA A 347 8.94 11.58 -23.52
CA ALA A 347 10.21 12.07 -24.02
C ALA A 347 10.73 13.17 -23.09
N ASP A 348 12.04 13.17 -22.87
CA ASP A 348 12.72 14.28 -22.22
C ASP A 348 12.41 15.54 -23.03
N THR A 349 11.48 16.38 -22.54
CA THR A 349 11.20 17.70 -23.07
C THR A 349 12.04 18.72 -22.34
#